data_8fbfc29eab9c6b659aaed627248488a2
#
_entry.id   8fbfc29eab9c6b659aaed627248488a2
#
_cell.length_a   1.000
_cell.length_b   1.000
_cell.length_c   1.000
_cell.angle_alpha   90.00
_cell.angle_beta   90.00
_cell.angle_gamma   90.00
#
_symmetry.space_group_name_H-M   'P 1'
#
loop_
_entity.id
_entity.type
_entity.pdbx_description
1 polymer ?
#
loop_
_entity_poly.entity_id
_entity_poly.type
_entity_poly.pdbx_seq_one_letter_code
_entity_poly.pdbx_strand_id
1 'polypeptide(L)'
;GARVTDEGDDAGKANVFNKIPESKFNEDDRPKRNATPESKEVNNVEEDLHRTVEHIFEEEEALLNLHMNIIQENAELLTEEGRLLQQIQGDDNDIDSYATRLDAILARKQSLIENLRSKLRKFREALDTEEQLSKTLAGGKGLNC
;
A
#
# COMPACT_ATOMS: atom_id res chain seq x y z
N GLY A 1 30.68 19.12 7.03
CA GLY A 1 30.03 18.38 7.99
C GLY A 1 28.53 18.38 7.93
N ALA A 2 27.93 19.46 7.49
CA ALA A 2 26.48 19.55 7.52
C ALA A 2 25.83 18.51 6.64
N ARG A 3 26.51 18.11 5.64
CA ARG A 3 25.97 17.13 4.71
C ARG A 3 25.71 15.80 5.37
N VAL A 4 26.58 15.44 6.27
CA VAL A 4 26.44 14.15 6.94
C VAL A 4 25.15 14.11 7.72
N THR A 5 24.79 15.21 8.31
CA THR A 5 23.56 15.28 9.08
C THR A 5 22.34 15.05 8.21
N ASP A 6 22.35 15.60 7.01
CA ASP A 6 21.22 15.43 6.11
C ASP A 6 21.03 13.97 5.74
N GLU A 7 22.12 13.30 5.50
CA GLU A 7 22.02 11.88 5.15
C GLU A 7 21.43 11.08 6.28
N GLY A 8 21.81 11.43 7.48
CA GLY A 8 21.25 10.74 8.61
C GLY A 8 19.77 10.96 8.75
N ASP A 9 19.32 12.14 8.47
CA ASP A 9 17.91 12.43 8.56
C ASP A 9 17.10 11.62 7.56
N ASP A 10 17.62 11.49 6.36
CA ASP A 10 16.92 10.71 5.33
C ASP A 10 16.82 9.27 5.75
N ALA A 11 17.89 8.72 6.29
CA ALA A 11 17.86 7.35 6.76
C ALA A 11 16.82 7.19 7.85
N GLY A 12 16.72 8.18 8.73
CA GLY A 12 15.74 8.11 9.78
C GLY A 12 14.31 8.09 9.26
N LYS A 13 14.06 8.87 8.25
CA LYS A 13 12.71 8.89 7.67
C LYS A 13 12.34 7.55 7.07
N ALA A 14 13.28 6.94 6.35
CA ALA A 14 13.03 5.64 5.77
C ALA A 14 12.72 4.63 6.87
N ASN A 15 13.43 4.72 7.96
CA ASN A 15 13.24 3.78 9.06
C ASN A 15 11.87 3.91 9.69
N VAL A 16 11.29 5.08 9.66
CA VAL A 16 9.97 5.25 10.23
C VAL A 16 8.97 4.35 9.54
N PHE A 17 9.03 4.29 8.24
CA PHE A 17 8.12 3.43 7.50
C PHE A 17 8.43 1.96 7.70
N ASN A 18 9.70 1.64 7.88
CA ASN A 18 10.09 0.25 8.03
C ASN A 18 9.96 -0.24 9.44
N LYS A 19 9.54 0.62 10.32
CA LYS A 19 9.47 0.24 11.71
C LYS A 19 8.27 -0.56 12.07
N ILE A 20 7.40 -0.78 11.17
CA ILE A 20 6.25 -1.57 11.50
C ILE A 20 6.75 -2.94 11.89
N PRO A 21 6.50 -3.30 13.10
CA PRO A 21 7.25 -4.40 13.66
C PRO A 21 6.59 -5.71 13.39
N GLU A 22 7.07 -6.31 12.37
CA GLU A 22 6.76 -7.69 12.17
C GLU A 22 7.32 -8.53 13.29
N SER A 23 8.43 -8.08 13.81
CA SER A 23 9.14 -8.86 14.81
C SER A 23 8.36 -8.98 16.10
N LYS A 24 7.32 -8.20 16.26
CA LYS A 24 6.54 -8.31 17.46
C LYS A 24 5.67 -9.53 17.52
N PHE A 25 5.36 -10.08 16.38
CA PHE A 25 4.63 -11.30 16.37
C PHE A 25 5.57 -12.45 16.58
N ASN A 26 5.40 -13.10 17.67
CA ASN A 26 6.19 -14.27 17.98
C ASN A 26 5.24 -15.44 18.09
N GLU A 27 5.19 -16.21 17.05
CA GLU A 27 4.29 -17.33 17.04
C GLU A 27 4.63 -18.38 18.06
N ASP A 28 5.90 -18.39 18.48
CA ASP A 28 6.32 -19.33 19.48
C ASP A 28 5.66 -19.11 20.81
N ASP A 29 5.22 -17.88 21.03
CA ASP A 29 4.56 -17.56 22.29
C ASP A 29 3.12 -18.06 22.33
N ARG A 30 2.62 -18.54 21.23
CA ARG A 30 1.24 -18.98 21.20
C ARG A 30 1.05 -20.21 22.09
N PRO A 31 0.11 -20.14 23.00
CA PRO A 31 -0.14 -21.30 23.86
C PRO A 31 -0.75 -22.42 23.07
N LYS A 32 -0.29 -23.59 23.39
CA LYS A 32 -0.87 -24.81 22.84
C LYS A 32 -1.78 -25.42 23.85
N ARG A 33 -2.93 -25.83 23.40
CA ARG A 33 -3.89 -26.42 24.30
C ARG A 33 -4.72 -27.44 23.55
N ASN A 34 -5.23 -28.38 24.30
CA ASN A 34 -6.15 -29.34 23.75
C ASN A 34 -7.48 -28.67 23.48
N ALA A 35 -7.91 -28.78 22.25
CA ALA A 35 -9.06 -28.04 21.82
C ALA A 35 -10.31 -28.90 21.84
N THR A 36 -11.37 -28.37 22.41
CA THR A 36 -12.70 -28.86 22.17
C THR A 36 -13.15 -28.38 20.81
N PRO A 37 -14.26 -28.92 20.26
CA PRO A 37 -14.72 -28.42 18.95
C PRO A 37 -14.98 -26.91 18.94
N GLU A 38 -15.56 -26.39 20.02
CA GLU A 38 -15.78 -24.93 20.09
C GLU A 38 -14.48 -24.17 20.15
N SER A 39 -13.52 -24.71 20.90
CA SER A 39 -12.22 -24.07 20.98
C SER A 39 -11.54 -24.07 19.63
N LYS A 40 -11.73 -25.12 18.84
CA LYS A 40 -11.13 -25.18 17.52
C LYS A 40 -11.69 -24.10 16.62
N GLU A 41 -13.01 -23.87 16.68
CA GLU A 41 -13.61 -22.84 15.86
C GLU A 41 -13.09 -21.45 16.23
N VAL A 42 -13.00 -21.18 17.52
CA VAL A 42 -12.48 -19.90 17.97
C VAL A 42 -11.01 -19.74 17.56
N ASN A 43 -10.24 -20.82 17.74
CA ASN A 43 -8.84 -20.76 17.36
C ASN A 43 -8.67 -20.53 15.87
N ASN A 44 -9.55 -21.13 15.05
CA ASN A 44 -9.49 -20.94 13.61
C ASN A 44 -9.76 -19.48 13.24
N VAL A 45 -10.74 -18.87 13.88
CA VAL A 45 -11.05 -17.48 13.61
C VAL A 45 -9.90 -16.60 14.07
N GLU A 46 -9.31 -16.92 15.21
CA GLU A 46 -8.16 -16.14 15.68
C GLU A 46 -6.97 -16.27 14.74
N GLU A 47 -6.74 -17.46 14.23
CA GLU A 47 -5.67 -17.66 13.27
C GLU A 47 -5.95 -16.91 11.98
N ASP A 48 -7.19 -16.93 11.52
CA ASP A 48 -7.57 -16.20 10.32
C ASP A 48 -7.38 -14.71 10.54
N LEU A 49 -7.76 -14.23 11.71
CA LEU A 49 -7.57 -12.81 12.04
C LEU A 49 -6.10 -12.46 12.04
N HIS A 50 -5.28 -13.33 12.62
CA HIS A 50 -3.84 -13.07 12.67
C HIS A 50 -3.25 -13.01 11.26
N ARG A 51 -3.61 -13.95 10.41
CA ARG A 51 -3.14 -13.94 9.04
C ARG A 51 -3.62 -12.72 8.29
N THR A 52 -4.86 -12.32 8.55
CA THR A 52 -5.42 -11.16 7.89
C THR A 52 -4.68 -9.89 8.31
N VAL A 53 -4.35 -9.79 9.59
CA VAL A 53 -3.58 -8.64 10.07
C VAL A 53 -2.21 -8.59 9.42
N GLU A 54 -1.54 -9.74 9.31
CA GLU A 54 -0.27 -9.79 8.61
C GLU A 54 -0.42 -9.37 7.16
N HIS A 55 -1.49 -9.85 6.53
CA HIS A 55 -1.76 -9.49 5.15
C HIS A 55 -2.00 -7.99 5.00
N ILE A 56 -2.67 -7.39 5.98
CA ILE A 56 -2.90 -5.95 5.95
C ILE A 56 -1.57 -5.20 5.98
N PHE A 57 -0.64 -5.61 6.83
CA PHE A 57 0.66 -4.97 6.87
C PHE A 57 1.38 -5.07 5.55
N GLU A 58 1.32 -6.24 4.92
CA GLU A 58 1.97 -6.43 3.63
C GLU A 58 1.31 -5.57 2.56
N GLU A 59 0.00 -5.53 2.54
CA GLU A 59 -0.72 -4.74 1.56
C GLU A 59 -0.52 -3.25 1.79
N GLU A 60 -0.43 -2.84 3.04
CA GLU A 60 -0.13 -1.45 3.35
C GLU A 60 1.24 -1.05 2.84
N GLU A 61 2.23 -1.87 3.10
CA GLU A 61 3.58 -1.58 2.63
C GLU A 61 3.63 -1.51 1.12
N ALA A 62 2.99 -2.47 0.45
CA ALA A 62 2.96 -2.49 -1.00
C ALA A 62 2.24 -1.26 -1.55
N LEU A 63 1.14 -0.88 -0.92
CA LEU A 63 0.38 0.28 -1.35
C LEU A 63 1.20 1.55 -1.21
N LEU A 64 1.86 1.73 -0.08
CA LEU A 64 2.63 2.94 0.15
C LEU A 64 3.82 3.03 -0.79
N ASN A 65 4.49 1.90 -1.03
CA ASN A 65 5.61 1.89 -1.96
C ASN A 65 5.15 2.20 -3.38
N LEU A 66 4.07 1.61 -3.80
CA LEU A 66 3.52 1.90 -5.12
C LEU A 66 3.13 3.36 -5.24
N HIS A 67 2.49 3.89 -4.20
CA HIS A 67 2.05 5.27 -4.21
C HIS A 67 3.24 6.23 -4.34
N MET A 68 4.31 5.95 -3.59
CA MET A 68 5.51 6.78 -3.69
C MET A 68 6.11 6.74 -5.08
N ASN A 69 6.18 5.54 -5.67
CA ASN A 69 6.71 5.41 -7.02
C ASN A 69 5.86 6.16 -8.03
N ILE A 70 4.54 6.07 -7.86
CA ILE A 70 3.64 6.75 -8.77
C ILE A 70 3.74 8.26 -8.64
N ILE A 71 3.89 8.76 -7.43
CA ILE A 71 4.11 10.19 -7.23
C ILE A 71 5.33 10.66 -8.01
N GLN A 72 6.41 9.89 -7.92
CA GLN A 72 7.63 10.24 -8.63
C GLN A 72 7.43 10.19 -10.14
N GLU A 73 6.81 9.14 -10.63
CA GLU A 73 6.60 9.01 -12.06
C GLU A 73 5.65 10.09 -12.56
N ASN A 74 4.63 10.43 -11.78
CA ASN A 74 3.74 11.53 -12.16
C ASN A 74 4.49 12.85 -12.30
N ALA A 75 5.45 13.08 -11.42
CA ALA A 75 6.25 14.29 -11.50
C ALA A 75 7.05 14.33 -12.80
N GLU A 76 7.59 13.18 -13.20
CA GLU A 76 8.33 13.09 -14.44
C GLU A 76 7.43 13.32 -15.65
N LEU A 77 6.24 12.71 -15.61
CA LEU A 77 5.27 12.89 -16.68
C LEU A 77 4.81 14.34 -16.77
N LEU A 78 4.62 14.97 -15.63
CA LEU A 78 4.23 16.38 -15.61
C LEU A 78 5.30 17.24 -16.24
N THR A 79 6.56 16.94 -15.95
CA THR A 79 7.67 17.68 -16.54
C THR A 79 7.68 17.51 -18.06
N GLU A 80 7.42 16.28 -18.51
CA GLU A 80 7.40 16.01 -19.94
C GLU A 80 6.24 16.74 -20.61
N GLU A 81 5.07 16.76 -19.96
CA GLU A 81 3.95 17.52 -20.51
C GLU A 81 4.29 19.00 -20.68
N GLY A 82 4.95 19.56 -19.67
CA GLY A 82 5.36 20.94 -19.77
C GLY A 82 6.32 21.19 -20.92
N ARG A 83 7.25 20.24 -21.11
CA ARG A 83 8.20 20.35 -22.21
C ARG A 83 7.51 20.26 -23.56
N LEU A 84 6.55 19.34 -23.69
CA LEU A 84 5.79 19.24 -24.91
C LEU A 84 5.05 20.53 -25.22
N LEU A 85 4.46 21.12 -24.19
CA LEU A 85 3.70 22.34 -24.37
C LEU A 85 4.60 23.48 -24.80
N GLN A 86 5.79 23.56 -24.22
CA GLN A 86 6.75 24.60 -24.63
C GLN A 86 7.19 24.40 -26.06
N GLN A 87 7.39 23.17 -26.48
CA GLN A 87 7.84 22.88 -27.84
C GLN A 87 6.79 23.28 -28.86
N ILE A 88 5.53 22.98 -28.60
CA ILE A 88 4.48 23.28 -29.57
C ILE A 88 4.19 24.77 -29.63
N GLN A 89 4.45 25.50 -28.54
CA GLN A 89 4.28 26.96 -28.52
C GLN A 89 5.46 27.69 -29.10
N GLY A 90 6.59 27.00 -29.27
CA GLY A 90 7.78 27.58 -29.82
C GLY A 90 7.83 27.46 -31.32
N ASP A 91 9.04 27.24 -31.83
CA ASP A 91 9.26 27.17 -33.26
C ASP A 91 8.85 25.83 -33.87
N ASP A 92 8.74 24.81 -33.03
CA ASP A 92 8.45 23.50 -33.50
C ASP A 92 6.94 23.24 -33.41
N ASN A 93 6.27 23.39 -34.55
CA ASN A 93 4.81 23.28 -34.62
C ASN A 93 4.34 21.91 -35.06
N ASP A 94 5.09 20.87 -34.76
CA ASP A 94 4.70 19.53 -35.13
C ASP A 94 3.56 19.04 -34.23
N ILE A 95 2.36 19.38 -34.64
CA ILE A 95 1.17 19.08 -33.84
C ILE A 95 0.90 17.58 -33.78
N ASP A 96 1.27 16.84 -34.83
CA ASP A 96 1.07 15.41 -34.83
C ASP A 96 1.96 14.73 -33.79
N SER A 97 3.21 15.16 -33.70
CA SER A 97 4.12 14.64 -32.70
C SER A 97 3.63 14.99 -31.31
N TYR A 98 3.21 16.22 -31.12
CA TYR A 98 2.66 16.64 -29.84
C TYR A 98 1.49 15.75 -29.42
N ALA A 99 0.54 15.56 -30.33
CA ALA A 99 -0.66 14.77 -30.02
C ALA A 99 -0.30 13.33 -29.68
N THR A 100 0.61 12.75 -30.46
CA THR A 100 1.02 11.38 -30.23
C THR A 100 1.69 11.20 -28.88
N ARG A 101 2.59 12.13 -28.57
CA ARG A 101 3.33 12.03 -27.30
C ARG A 101 2.42 12.32 -26.12
N LEU A 102 1.53 13.28 -26.26
CA LEU A 102 0.59 13.57 -25.19
C LEU A 102 -0.32 12.38 -24.93
N ASP A 103 -0.78 11.74 -25.98
CA ASP A 103 -1.64 10.57 -25.82
C ASP A 103 -0.90 9.48 -25.06
N ALA A 104 0.37 9.27 -25.36
CA ALA A 104 1.16 8.27 -24.65
C ALA A 104 1.31 8.60 -23.17
N ILE A 105 1.53 9.88 -22.88
CA ILE A 105 1.65 10.30 -21.49
C ILE A 105 0.32 10.08 -20.76
N LEU A 106 -0.77 10.44 -21.38
CA LEU A 106 -2.08 10.29 -20.76
C LEU A 106 -2.42 8.81 -20.54
N ALA A 107 -2.07 7.96 -21.50
CA ALA A 107 -2.27 6.52 -21.33
C ALA A 107 -1.46 5.99 -20.16
N ARG A 108 -0.23 6.49 -20.01
CA ARG A 108 0.59 6.08 -18.89
C ARG A 108 -0.01 6.53 -17.57
N LYS A 109 -0.48 7.77 -17.51
CA LYS A 109 -1.13 8.28 -16.31
C LYS A 109 -2.34 7.45 -15.94
N GLN A 110 -3.13 7.10 -16.93
CA GLN A 110 -4.31 6.27 -16.69
C GLN A 110 -3.92 4.92 -16.11
N SER A 111 -2.87 4.32 -16.65
CA SER A 111 -2.38 3.05 -16.15
C SER A 111 -1.92 3.16 -14.70
N LEU A 112 -1.22 4.24 -14.37
CA LEU A 112 -0.76 4.46 -13.00
C LEU A 112 -1.94 4.60 -12.05
N ILE A 113 -2.96 5.34 -12.47
CA ILE A 113 -4.15 5.51 -11.64
C ILE A 113 -4.84 4.18 -11.41
N GLU A 114 -4.99 3.38 -12.46
CA GLU A 114 -5.66 2.09 -12.33
C GLU A 114 -4.89 1.15 -11.41
N ASN A 115 -3.57 1.15 -11.54
CA ASN A 115 -2.74 0.30 -10.68
C ASN A 115 -2.91 0.68 -9.23
N LEU A 116 -2.87 1.97 -8.95
CA LEU A 116 -2.98 2.43 -7.58
C LEU A 116 -4.36 2.15 -7.02
N ARG A 117 -5.39 2.37 -7.82
CA ARG A 117 -6.76 2.09 -7.37
C ARG A 117 -6.96 0.61 -7.11
N SER A 118 -6.36 -0.24 -7.93
CA SER A 118 -6.46 -1.68 -7.73
C SER A 118 -5.79 -2.09 -6.42
N LYS A 119 -4.60 -1.53 -6.16
CA LYS A 119 -3.89 -1.81 -4.93
C LYS A 119 -4.67 -1.32 -3.72
N LEU A 120 -5.22 -0.12 -3.83
CA LEU A 120 -6.01 0.45 -2.76
C LEU A 120 -7.25 -0.38 -2.48
N ARG A 121 -7.88 -0.91 -3.53
CA ARG A 121 -9.06 -1.75 -3.35
C ARG A 121 -8.72 -3.01 -2.59
N LYS A 122 -7.59 -3.64 -2.93
CA LYS A 122 -7.17 -4.84 -2.21
C LYS A 122 -6.88 -4.55 -0.75
N PHE A 123 -6.27 -3.41 -0.49
CA PHE A 123 -6.00 -3.02 0.89
C PHE A 123 -7.30 -2.83 1.66
N ARG A 124 -8.26 -2.16 1.05
CA ARG A 124 -9.55 -1.94 1.71
C ARG A 124 -10.30 -3.25 1.93
N GLU A 125 -10.17 -4.19 0.99
CA GLU A 125 -10.78 -5.50 1.18
C GLU A 125 -10.15 -6.23 2.37
N ALA A 126 -8.84 -6.11 2.52
CA ALA A 126 -8.17 -6.72 3.65
C ALA A 126 -8.65 -6.11 4.97
N LEU A 127 -8.80 -4.79 5.00
CA LEU A 127 -9.34 -4.13 6.19
C LEU A 127 -10.74 -4.59 6.50
N ASP A 128 -11.54 -4.75 5.46
CA ASP A 128 -12.92 -5.19 5.63
C ASP A 128 -12.97 -6.60 6.20
N THR A 129 -12.12 -7.47 5.70
CA THR A 129 -12.04 -8.83 6.21
C THR A 129 -11.63 -8.84 7.68
N GLU A 130 -10.66 -8.01 8.03
CA GLU A 130 -10.22 -7.93 9.41
C GLU A 130 -11.36 -7.46 10.31
N GLU A 131 -12.10 -6.47 9.86
CA GLU A 131 -13.22 -5.97 10.65
C GLU A 131 -14.28 -7.04 10.85
N GLN A 132 -14.56 -7.80 9.80
CA GLN A 132 -15.54 -8.88 9.90
C GLN A 132 -15.09 -9.94 10.89
N LEU A 133 -13.84 -10.33 10.83
CA LEU A 133 -13.32 -11.34 11.74
C LEU A 133 -13.31 -10.82 13.18
N SER A 134 -12.96 -9.58 13.37
CA SER A 134 -12.96 -8.98 14.69
C SER A 134 -14.37 -8.96 15.27
N LYS A 135 -15.34 -8.61 14.45
CA LYS A 135 -16.72 -8.60 14.89
C LYS A 135 -17.22 -10.00 15.24
N THR A 136 -16.80 -10.97 14.45
CA THR A 136 -17.17 -12.35 14.73
C THR A 136 -16.67 -12.79 16.09
N LEU A 137 -15.42 -12.47 16.39
CA LEU A 137 -14.86 -12.81 17.70
C LEU A 137 -15.58 -12.08 18.82
N ALA A 138 -15.82 -10.79 18.64
CA ALA A 138 -16.48 -10.00 19.65
C ALA A 138 -17.92 -10.47 19.84
N GLY A 139 -18.60 -10.79 18.74
CA GLY A 139 -19.96 -11.26 18.81
C GLY A 139 -20.07 -12.58 19.52
N GLY A 140 -19.12 -13.49 19.27
CA GLY A 140 -19.09 -14.75 19.97
C GLY A 140 -18.93 -14.58 21.45
N LYS A 141 -18.08 -13.65 21.85
CA LYS A 141 -17.90 -13.37 23.27
C LYS A 141 -19.13 -12.72 23.86
N GLY A 142 -19.76 -11.83 23.09
CA GLY A 142 -20.95 -11.14 23.57
C GLY A 142 -22.10 -12.06 23.80
N LEU A 143 -22.23 -13.07 22.97
CA LEU A 143 -23.33 -14.03 23.11
C LEU A 143 -23.25 -14.82 24.37
N ASN A 144 -22.08 -14.92 24.94
CA ASN A 144 -21.89 -15.69 26.16
C ASN A 144 -22.23 -14.93 27.41
N CYS A 145 -22.60 -13.70 27.28
CA CYS A 145 -22.96 -12.89 28.44
C CYS A 145 -24.35 -13.11 28.95
#